data_0ecb8400818f8c7a5279f8de0ceac955
#
_entry.id   0ecb8400818f8c7a5279f8de0ceac955
#
_cell.length_a   1.000
_cell.length_b   1.000
_cell.length_c   1.000
_cell.angle_alpha   90.00
_cell.angle_beta   90.00
_cell.angle_gamma   90.00
#
_symmetry.space_group_name_H-M   'P 1'
#
loop_
_entity.id
_entity.type
_entity.pdbx_description
1 polymer ?
#
loop_
_entity_poly.entity_id
_entity_poly.type
_entity_poly.pdbx_seq_one_letter_code
_entity_poly.pdbx_strand_id
1 'polypeptide(L)'
;IINNIKRTPIPISELNVALQCGGSDSYSGITANPALGIASDMLIDHGGSSILSETTEIYGAEHLLYERSINKTNIDKIEKQIEWWKEHLTKNHSTLDNNPSPGNKKGGLTTILEKSLGAVAKSGNSPMVDVLDYGEPVKTKGFNFMNGPGYDPVSVTGQVASGANIICFTTGRGSCFGFKPTPS
;
A
#
# COMPACT_ATOMS: atom_id res chain seq x y z
N ILE A 1 -22.67 -2.83 24.20
CA ILE A 1 -22.19 -4.13 23.64
C ILE A 1 -20.67 -4.18 23.74
N ILE A 2 -19.94 -3.19 23.24
CA ILE A 2 -18.45 -3.17 23.18
C ILE A 2 -17.84 -3.29 24.59
N ASN A 3 -18.42 -2.65 25.61
CA ASN A 3 -17.89 -2.70 26.98
C ASN A 3 -17.96 -4.08 27.63
N ASN A 4 -18.70 -5.03 27.06
CA ASN A 4 -18.81 -6.39 27.58
C ASN A 4 -17.85 -7.38 26.91
N ILE A 5 -17.07 -6.93 25.90
CA ILE A 5 -16.08 -7.74 25.20
C ILE A 5 -14.82 -7.84 26.07
N LYS A 6 -14.45 -9.06 26.43
CA LYS A 6 -13.18 -9.32 27.13
C LYS A 6 -12.05 -9.38 26.10
N ARG A 7 -10.95 -8.67 26.39
CA ARG A 7 -9.73 -8.76 25.60
C ARG A 7 -9.02 -10.07 25.91
N THR A 8 -8.55 -10.74 24.88
CA THR A 8 -7.73 -11.95 24.98
C THR A 8 -6.39 -11.71 24.27
N PRO A 9 -5.28 -12.27 24.77
CA PRO A 9 -4.00 -12.23 24.07
C PRO A 9 -4.14 -12.97 22.73
N ILE A 10 -3.57 -12.37 21.68
CA ILE A 10 -3.43 -12.99 20.36
C ILE A 10 -1.96 -12.87 19.93
N PRO A 11 -1.41 -13.82 19.17
CA PRO A 11 -0.06 -13.69 18.63
C PRO A 11 0.01 -12.54 17.61
N ILE A 12 1.15 -11.86 17.57
CA ILE A 12 1.39 -10.77 16.61
C ILE A 12 1.24 -11.23 15.15
N SER A 13 1.45 -12.52 14.92
CA SER A 13 1.25 -13.14 13.60
C SER A 13 -0.17 -13.09 13.06
N GLU A 14 -1.15 -12.71 13.88
CA GLU A 14 -2.54 -12.48 13.43
C GLU A 14 -2.76 -11.04 12.93
N LEU A 15 -1.76 -10.15 13.07
CA LEU A 15 -1.83 -8.82 12.50
C LEU A 15 -1.56 -8.87 10.98
N ASN A 16 -2.47 -8.23 10.25
CA ASN A 16 -2.35 -7.98 8.83
C ASN A 16 -2.58 -6.48 8.60
N VAL A 17 -1.52 -5.76 8.27
CA VAL A 17 -1.49 -4.30 8.26
C VAL A 17 -1.64 -3.77 6.86
N ALA A 18 -2.66 -2.94 6.62
CA ALA A 18 -2.77 -2.14 5.41
C ALA A 18 -1.79 -0.96 5.47
N LEU A 19 -1.00 -0.79 4.42
CA LEU A 19 -0.02 0.29 4.27
C LEU A 19 -0.59 1.34 3.32
N GLN A 20 -1.00 2.49 3.86
CA GLN A 20 -1.67 3.54 3.09
C GLN A 20 -1.00 4.89 3.33
N CYS A 21 -1.09 5.79 2.37
CA CYS A 21 -0.70 7.19 2.55
C CYS A 21 -1.65 8.14 1.83
N GLY A 22 -1.82 9.34 2.39
CA GLY A 22 -2.61 10.41 1.79
C GLY A 22 -2.21 11.76 2.34
N GLY A 23 -2.56 12.85 1.67
CA GLY A 23 -1.99 14.15 1.98
C GLY A 23 -0.46 14.15 1.87
N SER A 24 0.07 13.33 0.95
CA SER A 24 1.50 13.09 0.77
C SER A 24 2.23 14.36 0.34
N ASP A 25 3.44 14.53 0.84
CA ASP A 25 4.38 15.59 0.49
C ASP A 25 5.80 15.03 0.36
N SER A 26 6.77 15.88 0.01
CA SER A 26 8.15 15.44 -0.15
C SER A 26 8.76 14.87 1.14
N TYR A 27 8.34 15.38 2.30
CA TYR A 27 8.88 14.92 3.59
C TYR A 27 8.31 13.59 4.05
N SER A 28 7.00 13.34 3.88
CA SER A 28 6.40 12.07 4.26
C SER A 28 7.01 10.89 3.50
N GLY A 29 7.40 11.13 2.23
CA GLY A 29 8.06 10.12 1.40
C GLY A 29 9.42 9.65 1.93
N ILE A 30 10.16 10.53 2.62
CA ILE A 30 11.51 10.24 3.16
C ILE A 30 11.55 10.08 4.68
N THR A 31 10.44 10.22 5.38
CA THR A 31 10.34 10.09 6.84
C THR A 31 9.28 9.08 7.26
N ALA A 32 8.01 9.45 7.22
CA ALA A 32 6.91 8.62 7.69
C ALA A 32 6.78 7.30 6.91
N ASN A 33 6.93 7.33 5.59
CA ASN A 33 6.81 6.14 4.75
C ASN A 33 7.94 5.12 5.02
N PRO A 34 9.23 5.48 5.04
CA PRO A 34 10.28 4.56 5.44
C PRO A 34 10.14 4.05 6.88
N ALA A 35 9.69 4.89 7.83
CA ALA A 35 9.44 4.45 9.20
C ALA A 35 8.35 3.37 9.26
N LEU A 36 7.25 3.54 8.48
CA LEU A 36 6.23 2.52 8.32
C LEU A 36 6.78 1.25 7.66
N GLY A 37 7.70 1.40 6.69
CA GLY A 37 8.38 0.28 6.05
C GLY A 37 9.17 -0.57 7.04
N ILE A 38 9.94 0.06 7.93
CA ILE A 38 10.65 -0.65 9.01
C ILE A 38 9.66 -1.37 9.94
N ALA A 39 8.57 -0.71 10.33
CA ALA A 39 7.54 -1.34 11.16
C ALA A 39 6.89 -2.54 10.45
N SER A 40 6.69 -2.47 9.14
CA SER A 40 6.21 -3.59 8.31
C SER A 40 7.21 -4.76 8.34
N ASP A 41 8.51 -4.50 8.14
CA ASP A 41 9.55 -5.53 8.20
C ASP A 41 9.58 -6.20 9.58
N MET A 42 9.55 -5.42 10.66
CA MET A 42 9.49 -5.96 12.04
C MET A 42 8.26 -6.84 12.27
N LEU A 43 7.09 -6.44 11.74
CA LEU A 43 5.87 -7.24 11.84
C LEU A 43 6.02 -8.58 11.11
N ILE A 44 6.60 -8.57 9.92
CA ILE A 44 6.82 -9.76 9.09
C ILE A 44 7.81 -10.72 9.77
N ASP A 45 8.88 -10.20 10.35
CA ASP A 45 9.86 -10.98 11.11
C ASP A 45 9.23 -11.72 12.30
N HIS A 46 8.11 -11.21 12.82
CA HIS A 46 7.32 -11.84 13.88
C HIS A 46 6.11 -12.65 13.35
N GLY A 47 6.09 -12.93 12.04
CA GLY A 47 5.09 -13.79 11.39
C GLY A 47 3.78 -13.11 11.02
N GLY A 48 3.68 -11.79 11.15
CA GLY A 48 2.53 -11.02 10.67
C GLY A 48 2.55 -10.79 9.16
N SER A 49 1.62 -9.98 8.68
CA SER A 49 1.52 -9.65 7.25
C SER A 49 1.30 -8.17 7.03
N SER A 50 1.71 -7.69 5.86
CA SER A 50 1.40 -6.34 5.39
C SER A 50 0.93 -6.36 3.94
N ILE A 51 0.09 -5.38 3.58
CA ILE A 51 -0.46 -5.21 2.23
C ILE A 51 -0.16 -3.78 1.76
N LEU A 52 0.68 -3.66 0.75
CA LEU A 52 0.80 -2.44 -0.06
C LEU A 52 -0.21 -2.53 -1.21
N SER A 53 -0.83 -1.42 -1.57
CA SER A 53 -1.76 -1.33 -2.70
C SER A 53 -1.45 -0.10 -3.56
N GLU A 54 -2.39 0.24 -4.44
CA GLU A 54 -2.32 1.43 -5.31
C GLU A 54 -1.35 1.25 -6.47
N THR A 55 -1.69 0.32 -7.38
CA THR A 55 -0.87 0.00 -8.57
C THR A 55 -0.50 1.24 -9.40
N THR A 56 -1.39 2.24 -9.45
CA THR A 56 -1.12 3.50 -10.17
C THR A 56 -0.08 4.38 -9.46
N GLU A 57 0.23 4.10 -8.20
CA GLU A 57 1.16 4.89 -7.38
C GLU A 57 2.53 4.21 -7.17
N ILE A 58 2.78 3.07 -7.80
CA ILE A 58 4.11 2.45 -7.85
C ILE A 58 4.79 2.65 -9.22
N TYR A 59 4.11 3.30 -10.16
CA TYR A 59 4.58 3.47 -11.53
C TYR A 59 5.94 4.18 -11.61
N GLY A 60 6.89 3.54 -12.28
CA GLY A 60 8.30 3.95 -12.38
C GLY A 60 9.20 3.43 -11.25
N ALA A 61 8.61 2.92 -10.14
CA ALA A 61 9.34 2.34 -9.01
C ALA A 61 9.12 0.82 -8.86
N GLU A 62 8.51 0.18 -9.85
CA GLU A 62 8.15 -1.25 -9.84
C GLU A 62 9.37 -2.15 -9.63
N HIS A 63 10.52 -1.75 -10.18
CA HIS A 63 11.77 -2.50 -10.06
C HIS A 63 12.14 -2.78 -8.61
N LEU A 64 11.82 -1.88 -7.66
CA LEU A 64 12.05 -2.09 -6.24
C LEU A 64 11.20 -3.24 -5.66
N LEU A 65 10.04 -3.54 -6.25
CA LEU A 65 9.22 -4.69 -5.89
C LEU A 65 9.71 -5.96 -6.59
N TYR A 66 10.16 -5.83 -7.85
CA TYR A 66 10.68 -6.97 -8.62
C TYR A 66 11.93 -7.58 -7.99
N GLU A 67 12.87 -6.73 -7.54
CA GLU A 67 14.14 -7.15 -6.92
C GLU A 67 13.95 -8.01 -5.67
N ARG A 68 12.85 -7.84 -4.96
CA ARG A 68 12.53 -8.59 -3.73
C ARG A 68 11.38 -9.58 -3.88
N SER A 69 10.92 -9.82 -5.10
CA SER A 69 9.91 -10.83 -5.37
C SER A 69 10.49 -12.23 -5.20
N ILE A 70 9.76 -13.11 -4.51
CA ILE A 70 10.21 -14.51 -4.31
C ILE A 70 10.10 -15.37 -5.57
N ASN A 71 9.38 -14.92 -6.59
CA ASN A 71 9.19 -15.66 -7.83
C ASN A 71 8.83 -14.74 -9.01
N LYS A 72 9.03 -15.27 -10.22
CA LYS A 72 8.71 -14.53 -11.45
C LYS A 72 7.21 -14.32 -11.66
N THR A 73 6.37 -15.21 -11.17
CA THR A 73 4.92 -15.11 -11.34
C THR A 73 4.36 -13.82 -10.73
N ASN A 74 4.92 -13.40 -9.60
CA ASN A 74 4.54 -12.14 -8.95
C ASN A 74 4.92 -10.92 -9.81
N ILE A 75 6.10 -10.96 -10.42
CA ILE A 75 6.55 -9.90 -11.34
C ILE A 75 5.60 -9.81 -12.54
N ASP A 76 5.33 -10.94 -13.19
CA ASP A 76 4.43 -11.02 -14.36
C ASP A 76 3.00 -10.52 -14.01
N LYS A 77 2.53 -10.75 -12.77
CA LYS A 77 1.24 -10.23 -12.30
C LYS A 77 1.26 -8.70 -12.18
N ILE A 78 2.29 -8.12 -11.56
CA ILE A 78 2.40 -6.64 -11.43
C ILE A 78 2.47 -6.00 -12.82
N GLU A 79 3.28 -6.54 -13.73
CA GLU A 79 3.38 -6.02 -15.10
C GLU A 79 2.02 -6.00 -15.81
N LYS A 80 1.25 -7.10 -15.71
CA LYS A 80 -0.12 -7.18 -16.27
C LYS A 80 -1.07 -6.17 -15.62
N GLN A 81 -0.99 -5.98 -14.31
CA GLN A 81 -1.82 -5.02 -13.59
C GLN A 81 -1.50 -3.58 -14.02
N ILE A 82 -0.22 -3.24 -14.17
CA ILE A 82 0.22 -1.91 -14.64
C ILE A 82 -0.26 -1.67 -16.08
N GLU A 83 -0.10 -2.65 -16.97
CA GLU A 83 -0.55 -2.51 -18.35
C GLU A 83 -2.07 -2.34 -18.44
N TRP A 84 -2.82 -3.11 -17.65
CA TRP A 84 -4.26 -2.93 -17.53
C TRP A 84 -4.63 -1.50 -17.09
N TRP A 85 -3.92 -0.94 -16.10
CA TRP A 85 -4.16 0.44 -15.64
C TRP A 85 -3.83 1.47 -16.72
N LYS A 86 -2.75 1.30 -17.48
CA LYS A 86 -2.41 2.18 -18.61
C LYS A 86 -3.52 2.19 -19.65
N GLU A 87 -3.99 1.01 -20.06
CA GLU A 87 -5.09 0.90 -21.02
C GLU A 87 -6.39 1.51 -20.47
N HIS A 88 -6.72 1.22 -19.22
CA HIS A 88 -7.93 1.74 -18.57
C HIS A 88 -7.92 3.26 -18.50
N LEU A 89 -6.82 3.86 -18.09
CA LEU A 89 -6.68 5.30 -18.03
C LEU A 89 -6.73 5.94 -19.42
N THR A 90 -6.06 5.35 -20.41
CA THR A 90 -6.09 5.83 -21.80
C THR A 90 -7.52 5.84 -22.37
N LYS A 91 -8.29 4.75 -22.14
CA LYS A 91 -9.71 4.66 -22.55
C LYS A 91 -10.58 5.73 -21.88
N ASN A 92 -10.18 6.21 -20.70
CA ASN A 92 -10.86 7.26 -19.94
C ASN A 92 -10.22 8.65 -20.12
N HIS A 93 -9.43 8.87 -21.18
CA HIS A 93 -8.76 10.14 -21.49
C HIS A 93 -7.87 10.64 -20.34
N SER A 94 -7.24 9.74 -19.60
CA SER A 94 -6.34 10.03 -18.50
C SER A 94 -4.99 9.31 -18.67
N THR A 95 -4.03 9.65 -17.81
CA THR A 95 -2.69 9.05 -17.79
C THR A 95 -2.24 8.81 -16.36
N LEU A 96 -1.23 7.96 -16.16
CA LEU A 96 -0.60 7.77 -14.86
C LEU A 96 0.08 9.04 -14.34
N ASP A 97 0.55 9.91 -15.24
CA ASP A 97 1.20 11.20 -14.92
C ASP A 97 0.23 12.28 -14.40
N ASN A 98 -1.07 12.02 -14.32
CA ASN A 98 -1.99 12.89 -13.58
C ASN A 98 -1.71 12.90 -12.05
N ASN A 99 -0.90 12.00 -11.57
CA ASN A 99 -0.36 11.98 -10.22
C ASN A 99 1.12 12.46 -10.26
N PRO A 100 1.64 13.30 -9.34
CA PRO A 100 1.02 13.81 -8.09
C PRO A 100 -0.12 14.82 -8.30
N SER A 101 -1.07 14.82 -7.38
CA SER A 101 -2.16 15.79 -7.34
C SER A 101 -1.65 17.23 -7.13
N PRO A 102 -2.46 18.26 -7.45
CA PRO A 102 -2.08 19.65 -7.15
C PRO A 102 -1.68 19.86 -5.68
N GLY A 103 -2.35 19.20 -4.75
CA GLY A 103 -2.03 19.25 -3.33
C GLY A 103 -0.69 18.60 -3.01
N ASN A 104 -0.34 17.47 -3.64
CA ASN A 104 0.97 16.84 -3.48
C ASN A 104 2.10 17.72 -4.04
N LYS A 105 1.87 18.36 -5.19
CA LYS A 105 2.83 19.31 -5.79
C LYS A 105 3.06 20.52 -4.90
N LYS A 106 2.00 21.07 -4.29
CA LYS A 106 2.11 22.14 -3.29
C LYS A 106 2.90 21.69 -2.06
N GLY A 107 2.86 20.40 -1.72
CA GLY A 107 3.67 19.78 -0.67
C GLY A 107 5.10 19.42 -1.09
N GLY A 108 5.55 19.81 -2.30
CA GLY A 108 6.93 19.65 -2.77
C GLY A 108 7.17 18.43 -3.67
N LEU A 109 6.21 17.56 -3.89
CA LEU A 109 6.35 16.44 -4.85
C LEU A 109 6.30 16.97 -6.29
N THR A 110 7.25 16.53 -7.12
CA THR A 110 7.45 17.05 -8.49
C THR A 110 6.93 16.10 -9.56
N THR A 111 7.26 14.81 -9.45
CA THR A 111 6.97 13.79 -10.47
C THR A 111 6.24 12.59 -9.90
N ILE A 112 5.64 11.79 -10.78
CA ILE A 112 5.06 10.49 -10.40
C ILE A 112 6.13 9.54 -9.84
N LEU A 113 7.33 9.55 -10.41
CA LEU A 113 8.44 8.71 -9.91
C LEU A 113 8.80 9.05 -8.47
N GLU A 114 8.94 10.33 -8.12
CA GLU A 114 9.24 10.75 -6.75
C GLU A 114 8.16 10.29 -5.78
N LYS A 115 6.88 10.44 -6.15
CA LYS A 115 5.76 9.95 -5.35
C LYS A 115 5.79 8.43 -5.21
N SER A 116 6.06 7.69 -6.30
CA SER A 116 6.08 6.23 -6.33
C SER A 116 7.22 5.65 -5.48
N LEU A 117 8.41 6.26 -5.50
CA LEU A 117 9.51 5.88 -4.62
C LEU A 117 9.11 5.99 -3.14
N GLY A 118 8.48 7.09 -2.76
CA GLY A 118 7.94 7.27 -1.42
C GLY A 118 6.82 6.28 -1.09
N ALA A 119 5.93 5.97 -2.03
CA ALA A 119 4.85 5.01 -1.83
C ALA A 119 5.38 3.59 -1.58
N VAL A 120 6.34 3.13 -2.37
CA VAL A 120 6.97 1.80 -2.22
C VAL A 120 7.73 1.69 -0.90
N ALA A 121 8.34 2.78 -0.41
CA ALA A 121 9.06 2.78 0.86
C ALA A 121 8.21 2.36 2.07
N LYS A 122 6.88 2.52 2.03
CA LYS A 122 5.96 2.05 3.07
C LYS A 122 6.04 0.54 3.33
N SER A 123 6.48 -0.23 2.37
CA SER A 123 6.50 -1.69 2.44
C SER A 123 7.84 -2.29 2.91
N GLY A 124 8.79 -1.45 3.31
CA GLY A 124 10.10 -1.92 3.81
C GLY A 124 10.90 -2.68 2.76
N ASN A 125 11.67 -3.67 3.24
CA ASN A 125 12.58 -4.48 2.42
C ASN A 125 12.26 -5.98 2.45
N SER A 126 11.26 -6.42 3.18
CA SER A 126 10.88 -7.83 3.27
C SER A 126 10.55 -8.42 1.89
N PRO A 127 10.82 -9.72 1.66
CA PRO A 127 10.46 -10.38 0.42
C PRO A 127 8.97 -10.26 0.10
N MET A 128 8.64 -9.93 -1.15
CA MET A 128 7.26 -9.91 -1.62
C MET A 128 6.80 -11.34 -1.91
N VAL A 129 5.91 -11.85 -1.06
CA VAL A 129 5.49 -13.26 -1.10
C VAL A 129 4.34 -13.52 -2.05
N ASP A 130 3.45 -12.54 -2.28
CA ASP A 130 2.33 -12.70 -3.20
C ASP A 130 1.90 -11.35 -3.81
N VAL A 131 1.22 -11.44 -4.95
CA VAL A 131 0.57 -10.33 -5.65
C VAL A 131 -0.90 -10.69 -5.81
N LEU A 132 -1.77 -9.89 -5.23
CA LEU A 132 -3.20 -10.12 -5.11
C LEU A 132 -3.98 -9.32 -6.15
N ASP A 133 -5.10 -9.85 -6.60
CA ASP A 133 -6.12 -9.05 -7.24
C ASP A 133 -6.85 -8.18 -6.20
N TYR A 134 -7.60 -7.19 -6.66
CA TYR A 134 -8.32 -6.27 -5.77
C TYR A 134 -9.28 -7.03 -4.84
N GLY A 135 -9.05 -6.93 -3.53
CA GLY A 135 -9.86 -7.60 -2.52
C GLY A 135 -9.65 -9.12 -2.41
N GLU A 136 -8.67 -9.68 -3.12
CA GLU A 136 -8.31 -11.10 -3.00
C GLU A 136 -7.74 -11.37 -1.59
N PRO A 137 -8.26 -12.37 -0.84
CA PRO A 137 -7.77 -12.67 0.49
C PRO A 137 -6.29 -13.06 0.52
N VAL A 138 -5.54 -12.52 1.49
CA VAL A 138 -4.16 -12.94 1.78
C VAL A 138 -4.13 -14.43 2.15
N LYS A 139 -3.33 -15.21 1.44
CA LYS A 139 -3.13 -16.65 1.65
C LYS A 139 -1.78 -16.95 2.26
N THR A 140 -0.79 -16.09 1.99
CA THR A 140 0.59 -16.28 2.43
C THR A 140 0.98 -15.14 3.37
N LYS A 141 1.46 -15.47 4.57
CA LYS A 141 1.96 -14.48 5.52
C LYS A 141 3.26 -13.84 5.01
N GLY A 142 3.41 -12.54 5.23
CA GLY A 142 4.53 -11.75 4.76
C GLY A 142 4.07 -10.48 4.06
N PHE A 143 4.95 -9.90 3.26
CA PHE A 143 4.62 -8.72 2.46
C PHE A 143 3.87 -9.12 1.19
N ASN A 144 2.67 -8.57 1.02
CA ASN A 144 1.80 -8.78 -0.14
C ASN A 144 1.59 -7.44 -0.88
N PHE A 145 1.53 -7.50 -2.20
CA PHE A 145 1.09 -6.37 -3.02
C PHE A 145 -0.32 -6.65 -3.56
N MET A 146 -1.25 -5.69 -3.42
CA MET A 146 -2.63 -5.83 -3.92
C MET A 146 -2.89 -4.83 -5.05
N ASN A 147 -3.46 -5.29 -6.16
CA ASN A 147 -3.94 -4.43 -7.23
C ASN A 147 -4.99 -3.43 -6.71
N GLY A 148 -4.95 -2.21 -7.19
CA GLY A 148 -5.95 -1.20 -6.84
C GLY A 148 -5.64 0.19 -7.36
N PRO A 149 -6.64 1.11 -7.37
CA PRO A 149 -6.44 2.50 -7.75
C PRO A 149 -5.73 3.29 -6.64
N GLY A 150 -5.06 4.36 -7.02
CA GLY A 150 -4.53 5.37 -6.10
C GLY A 150 -5.63 6.28 -5.55
N TYR A 151 -6.53 5.74 -4.75
CA TYR A 151 -7.64 6.46 -4.13
C TYR A 151 -7.98 5.83 -2.77
N ASP A 152 -7.70 6.55 -1.68
CA ASP A 152 -7.74 6.05 -0.31
C ASP A 152 -8.97 5.19 0.04
N PRO A 153 -10.24 5.66 -0.16
CA PRO A 153 -11.40 4.88 0.24
C PRO A 153 -11.52 3.54 -0.50
N VAL A 154 -11.16 3.50 -1.77
CA VAL A 154 -11.22 2.28 -2.60
C VAL A 154 -10.06 1.37 -2.26
N SER A 155 -8.84 1.90 -2.18
CA SER A 155 -7.64 1.15 -1.82
C SER A 155 -7.81 0.44 -0.48
N VAL A 156 -8.19 1.18 0.57
CA VAL A 156 -8.38 0.62 1.91
C VAL A 156 -9.52 -0.40 1.96
N THR A 157 -10.62 -0.17 1.23
CA THR A 157 -11.71 -1.16 1.13
C THR A 157 -11.19 -2.49 0.59
N GLY A 158 -10.37 -2.45 -0.47
CA GLY A 158 -9.74 -3.65 -1.01
C GLY A 158 -8.78 -4.31 -0.03
N GLN A 159 -7.92 -3.54 0.64
CA GLN A 159 -6.97 -4.07 1.63
C GLN A 159 -7.69 -4.76 2.80
N VAL A 160 -8.79 -4.18 3.30
CA VAL A 160 -9.59 -4.79 4.38
C VAL A 160 -10.33 -6.03 3.87
N ALA A 161 -10.86 -6.01 2.65
CA ALA A 161 -11.42 -7.20 2.02
C ALA A 161 -10.38 -8.32 1.84
N SER A 162 -9.10 -7.96 1.61
CA SER A 162 -7.97 -8.90 1.54
C SER A 162 -7.54 -9.44 2.92
N GLY A 163 -8.12 -8.93 4.01
CA GLY A 163 -7.90 -9.42 5.37
C GLY A 163 -7.10 -8.49 6.27
N ALA A 164 -6.81 -7.24 5.86
CA ALA A 164 -6.19 -6.28 6.76
C ALA A 164 -7.10 -5.99 7.96
N ASN A 165 -6.53 -6.05 9.16
CA ASN A 165 -7.25 -5.82 10.43
C ASN A 165 -6.75 -4.59 11.19
N ILE A 166 -5.76 -3.90 10.64
CA ILE A 166 -5.26 -2.59 11.07
C ILE A 166 -4.84 -1.80 9.82
N ILE A 167 -5.07 -0.48 9.84
CA ILE A 167 -4.62 0.42 8.77
C ILE A 167 -3.59 1.38 9.35
N CYS A 168 -2.40 1.40 8.78
CA CYS A 168 -1.41 2.42 9.05
C CYS A 168 -1.43 3.45 7.91
N PHE A 169 -1.87 4.66 8.23
CA PHE A 169 -2.04 5.74 7.28
C PHE A 169 -1.00 6.83 7.53
N THR A 170 0.01 6.91 6.67
CA THR A 170 1.01 7.98 6.75
C THR A 170 0.51 9.25 6.05
N THR A 171 0.90 10.41 6.56
CA THR A 171 0.53 11.70 5.98
C THR A 171 1.62 12.74 6.21
N GLY A 172 1.80 13.65 5.25
CA GLY A 172 2.69 14.80 5.40
C GLY A 172 1.96 16.06 5.85
N ARG A 173 0.83 16.34 5.20
CA ARG A 173 0.04 17.57 5.41
C ARG A 173 -1.20 17.37 6.27
N GLY A 174 -1.42 16.15 6.73
CA GLY A 174 -2.65 15.72 7.41
C GLY A 174 -3.71 15.16 6.46
N SER A 175 -4.57 14.33 7.02
CA SER A 175 -5.72 13.75 6.33
C SER A 175 -6.88 13.63 7.30
N CYS A 176 -8.11 13.76 6.79
CA CYS A 176 -9.34 13.47 7.53
C CYS A 176 -9.83 12.04 7.26
N PHE A 177 -9.05 11.23 6.53
CA PHE A 177 -9.43 9.86 6.22
C PHE A 177 -9.48 9.00 7.50
N GLY A 178 -10.50 8.15 7.57
CA GLY A 178 -10.66 7.11 8.57
C GLY A 178 -11.61 6.04 8.02
N PHE A 179 -11.37 4.79 8.37
CA PHE A 179 -12.12 3.66 7.85
C PHE A 179 -12.83 2.93 8.99
N LYS A 180 -14.14 3.15 9.14
CA LYS A 180 -14.95 2.65 10.28
C LYS A 180 -14.89 1.14 10.51
N PRO A 181 -14.86 0.27 9.50
CA PRO A 181 -14.80 -1.19 9.70
C PRO A 181 -13.52 -1.70 10.34
N THR A 182 -12.42 -0.92 10.27
CA THR A 182 -11.09 -1.34 10.74
C THR A 182 -10.38 -0.14 11.37
N PRO A 183 -9.66 -0.31 12.49
CA PRO A 183 -8.86 0.76 13.11
C PRO A 183 -7.86 1.36 12.11
N SER A 184 -7.80 2.71 12.13
CA SER A 184 -6.92 3.50 11.24
C SER A 184 -6.17 4.54 12.06
#